data_2d13e0f3baf55d3268822b8e4d12e1f4
#
_entry.id   2d13e0f3baf55d3268822b8e4d12e1f4
#
_cell.length_a   1.000
_cell.length_b   1.000
_cell.length_c   1.000
_cell.angle_alpha   90.00
_cell.angle_beta   90.00
_cell.angle_gamma   90.00
#
_symmetry.space_group_name_H-M   'P 1'
#
loop_
_entity.id
_entity.type
_entity.pdbx_description
1 polymer ?
#
loop_
_entity_poly.entity_id
_entity_poly.type
_entity_poly.pdbx_seq_one_letter_code
_entity_poly.pdbx_strand_id
1 'polypeptide(L)'
;MNLKAGTIYFIGEKDLVNDQLTPYTKLGLIREGEARTSLSRLGEHQTGNPRELVLRAEINTPAVSELESVLHAIFAPYRVNGEWFNLDKIQLQNALVVCNHLASELKIALPTLKSAEAYSGEISDGNLIDPTPESLKWYAVHCMHQVVEKRCEVVLTQIKSVIRLEASNGDISSDIAEVGSRKTTFKLDKQS
;
A
#
# COMPACT_ATOMS: atom_id res chain seq x y z
N MET A 1 17.06 1.99 5.10
CA MET A 1 15.73 2.15 4.47
C MET A 1 15.81 3.30 3.48
N ASN A 2 15.67 3.06 2.18
CA ASN A 2 15.84 4.13 1.18
C ASN A 2 14.49 4.82 0.92
N LEU A 3 14.08 5.68 1.85
CA LEU A 3 12.83 6.42 1.76
C LEU A 3 12.95 7.50 0.66
N LYS A 4 12.14 7.39 -0.37
CA LYS A 4 12.03 8.39 -1.43
C LYS A 4 10.74 9.16 -1.28
N ALA A 5 10.87 10.48 -1.19
CA ALA A 5 9.71 11.37 -1.23
C ALA A 5 9.00 11.30 -2.58
N GLY A 6 7.77 11.75 -2.60
CA GLY A 6 6.99 11.79 -3.81
C GLY A 6 5.52 12.11 -3.56
N THR A 7 4.70 11.87 -4.56
CA THR A 7 3.27 12.17 -4.54
C THR A 7 2.48 10.91 -4.85
N ILE A 8 1.52 10.57 -4.00
CA ILE A 8 0.44 9.64 -4.31
C ILE A 8 -0.65 10.42 -5.04
N TYR A 9 -1.12 9.90 -6.17
CA TYR A 9 -2.23 10.50 -6.91
C TYR A 9 -3.40 9.54 -7.04
N PHE A 10 -4.59 10.11 -7.06
CA PHE A 10 -5.86 9.41 -7.29
C PHE A 10 -6.48 9.96 -8.57
N ILE A 11 -6.64 9.10 -9.58
CA ILE A 11 -7.29 9.43 -10.85
C ILE A 11 -8.62 8.68 -10.89
N GLY A 12 -9.71 9.40 -11.16
CA GLY A 12 -11.02 8.83 -11.45
C GLY A 12 -11.37 8.92 -12.90
N GLU A 13 -12.43 8.23 -13.31
CA GLU A 13 -12.99 8.34 -14.65
C GLU A 13 -14.43 8.82 -14.62
N LYS A 14 -14.86 9.49 -15.69
CA LYS A 14 -16.25 9.89 -15.87
C LYS A 14 -17.03 8.87 -16.68
N ASP A 15 -18.30 8.74 -16.36
CA ASP A 15 -19.23 7.95 -17.16
C ASP A 15 -19.50 8.60 -18.51
N LEU A 16 -19.56 7.82 -19.59
CA LEU A 16 -19.74 8.31 -20.95
C LEU A 16 -21.14 8.88 -21.21
N VAL A 17 -22.14 8.50 -20.41
CA VAL A 17 -23.54 8.87 -20.66
C VAL A 17 -23.95 10.10 -19.87
N ASN A 18 -23.56 10.17 -18.60
CA ASN A 18 -24.04 11.21 -17.69
C ASN A 18 -22.95 12.16 -17.18
N ASP A 19 -21.70 11.98 -17.64
CA ASP A 19 -20.54 12.80 -17.27
C ASP A 19 -20.23 12.81 -15.76
N GLN A 20 -20.81 11.88 -14.99
CA GLN A 20 -20.57 11.76 -13.56
C GLN A 20 -19.36 10.90 -13.28
N LEU A 21 -18.71 11.15 -12.14
CA LEU A 21 -17.61 10.32 -11.67
C LEU A 21 -18.10 8.91 -11.37
N THR A 22 -17.45 7.94 -11.98
CA THR A 22 -17.64 6.52 -11.66
C THR A 22 -16.95 6.17 -10.33
N PRO A 23 -17.24 5.02 -9.73
CA PRO A 23 -16.51 4.55 -8.53
C PRO A 23 -15.07 4.10 -8.86
N TYR A 24 -14.71 3.97 -10.13
CA TYR A 24 -13.39 3.48 -10.50
C TYR A 24 -12.34 4.56 -10.28
N THR A 25 -11.34 4.19 -9.47
CA THR A 25 -10.25 5.09 -9.09
C THR A 25 -8.91 4.37 -9.25
N LYS A 26 -8.01 4.99 -9.99
CA LYS A 26 -6.61 4.56 -10.10
C LYS A 26 -5.80 5.21 -8.99
N LEU A 27 -5.00 4.42 -8.30
CA LEU A 27 -4.05 4.85 -7.31
C LEU A 27 -2.64 4.61 -7.83
N GLY A 28 -1.82 5.64 -7.86
CA GLY A 28 -0.44 5.54 -8.32
C GLY A 28 0.48 6.55 -7.65
N LEU A 29 1.76 6.47 -7.98
CA LEU A 29 2.81 7.31 -7.40
C LEU A 29 3.65 8.04 -8.46
N ILE A 30 4.29 9.12 -8.01
CA ILE A 30 5.39 9.82 -8.67
C ILE A 30 6.48 10.01 -7.65
N ARG A 31 7.71 9.63 -7.97
CA ARG A 31 8.87 9.84 -7.09
C ARG A 31 9.42 11.24 -7.28
N GLU A 32 9.92 11.82 -6.20
CA GLU A 32 10.67 13.08 -6.26
C GLU A 32 11.86 12.94 -7.21
N GLY A 33 12.08 13.95 -8.03
CA GLY A 33 13.14 13.96 -9.06
C GLY A 33 12.72 13.34 -10.40
N GLU A 34 11.55 12.72 -10.52
CA GLU A 34 10.98 12.36 -11.82
C GLU A 34 10.48 13.63 -12.55
N ALA A 35 10.75 13.73 -13.85
CA ALA A 35 10.24 14.83 -14.68
C ALA A 35 8.73 14.64 -15.02
N ARG A 36 7.96 14.20 -14.04
CA ARG A 36 6.53 13.85 -14.17
C ARG A 36 5.72 14.54 -13.10
N THR A 37 4.52 14.92 -13.46
CA THR A 37 3.50 15.46 -12.55
C THR A 37 2.26 14.55 -12.60
N SER A 38 1.36 14.69 -11.65
CA SER A 38 0.09 13.95 -11.68
C SER A 38 -0.75 14.29 -12.92
N LEU A 39 -0.65 15.52 -13.41
CA LEU A 39 -1.30 15.91 -14.67
C LEU A 39 -0.65 15.25 -15.88
N SER A 40 0.68 15.11 -15.93
CA SER A 40 1.33 14.40 -17.02
C SER A 40 1.00 12.90 -16.98
N ARG A 41 0.92 12.31 -15.78
CA ARG A 41 0.46 10.91 -15.59
C ARG A 41 -0.99 10.74 -15.99
N LEU A 42 -1.85 11.71 -15.68
CA LEU A 42 -3.23 11.74 -16.15
C LEU A 42 -3.28 11.69 -17.69
N GLY A 43 -2.49 12.54 -18.35
CA GLY A 43 -2.38 12.56 -19.82
C GLY A 43 -1.89 11.24 -20.41
N GLU A 44 -0.86 10.63 -19.80
CA GLU A 44 -0.37 9.31 -20.21
C GLU A 44 -1.48 8.24 -20.13
N HIS A 45 -2.24 8.23 -19.03
CA HIS A 45 -3.34 7.28 -18.83
C HIS A 45 -4.57 7.59 -19.67
N GLN A 46 -4.79 8.85 -20.03
CA GLN A 46 -5.88 9.24 -20.93
C GLN A 46 -5.70 8.66 -22.32
N THR A 47 -4.45 8.47 -22.76
CA THR A 47 -4.17 7.89 -24.08
C THR A 47 -4.72 6.46 -24.16
N GLY A 48 -5.67 6.25 -25.05
CA GLY A 48 -6.33 4.96 -25.24
C GLY A 48 -7.49 4.67 -24.28
N ASN A 49 -7.78 5.55 -23.32
CA ASN A 49 -8.99 5.43 -22.49
C ASN A 49 -10.13 6.26 -23.14
N PRO A 50 -11.26 5.63 -23.50
CA PRO A 50 -12.39 6.35 -24.11
C PRO A 50 -13.15 7.25 -23.12
N ARG A 51 -12.96 7.04 -21.80
CA ARG A 51 -13.59 7.83 -20.75
C ARG A 51 -12.66 8.96 -20.33
N GLU A 52 -13.23 10.12 -20.01
CA GLU A 52 -12.47 11.23 -19.47
C GLU A 52 -11.92 10.87 -18.09
N LEU A 53 -10.60 11.01 -17.93
CA LEU A 53 -9.92 10.84 -16.67
C LEU A 53 -9.78 12.17 -15.96
N VAL A 54 -9.95 12.18 -14.65
CA VAL A 54 -9.83 13.37 -13.80
C VAL A 54 -8.94 13.10 -12.59
N LEU A 55 -8.11 14.07 -12.26
CA LEU A 55 -7.33 14.02 -11.04
C LEU A 55 -8.25 14.32 -9.85
N ARG A 56 -8.37 13.37 -8.92
CA ARG A 56 -9.25 13.46 -7.75
C ARG A 56 -8.54 13.99 -6.52
N ALA A 57 -7.29 13.59 -6.33
CA ALA A 57 -6.46 14.04 -5.21
C ALA A 57 -4.98 13.78 -5.46
N GLU A 58 -4.14 14.54 -4.73
CA GLU A 58 -2.70 14.38 -4.63
C GLU A 58 -2.26 14.52 -3.17
N ILE A 59 -1.37 13.65 -2.71
CA ILE A 59 -0.87 13.66 -1.35
C ILE A 59 0.65 13.47 -1.37
N ASN A 60 1.38 14.45 -0.85
CA ASN A 60 2.82 14.39 -0.75
C ASN A 60 3.27 13.62 0.50
N THR A 61 4.24 12.73 0.32
CA THR A 61 4.77 11.88 1.39
C THR A 61 6.29 11.73 1.26
N PRO A 62 7.02 11.58 2.38
CA PRO A 62 8.45 11.31 2.34
C PRO A 62 8.83 9.87 1.98
N ALA A 63 7.84 8.95 1.89
CA ALA A 63 8.04 7.53 1.63
C ALA A 63 6.96 7.02 0.68
N VAL A 64 7.07 7.43 -0.60
CA VAL A 64 5.97 7.25 -1.57
C VAL A 64 5.72 5.80 -1.94
N SER A 65 6.77 4.99 -2.08
CA SER A 65 6.63 3.57 -2.46
C SER A 65 6.04 2.73 -1.32
N GLU A 66 6.43 3.03 -0.10
CA GLU A 66 5.93 2.39 1.10
C GLU A 66 4.45 2.70 1.30
N LEU A 67 4.09 3.98 1.18
CA LEU A 67 2.70 4.41 1.32
C LEU A 67 1.81 3.80 0.24
N GLU A 68 2.25 3.81 -1.03
CA GLU A 68 1.52 3.15 -2.11
C GLU A 68 1.27 1.67 -1.82
N SER A 69 2.31 0.95 -1.38
CA SER A 69 2.21 -0.49 -1.06
C SER A 69 1.19 -0.76 0.04
N VAL A 70 1.17 0.07 1.09
CA VAL A 70 0.20 -0.03 2.19
C VAL A 70 -1.22 0.25 1.68
N LEU A 71 -1.43 1.30 0.89
CA LEU A 71 -2.73 1.63 0.32
C LEU A 71 -3.24 0.52 -0.60
N HIS A 72 -2.37 -0.03 -1.45
CA HIS A 72 -2.71 -1.16 -2.32
C HIS A 72 -3.11 -2.41 -1.53
N ALA A 73 -2.50 -2.66 -0.36
CA ALA A 73 -2.87 -3.75 0.53
C ALA A 73 -4.21 -3.50 1.23
N ILE A 74 -4.44 -2.30 1.75
CA ILE A 74 -5.69 -1.91 2.43
C ILE A 74 -6.88 -2.02 1.47
N PHE A 75 -6.71 -1.55 0.22
CA PHE A 75 -7.79 -1.53 -0.78
C PHE A 75 -7.79 -2.74 -1.72
N ALA A 76 -6.98 -3.77 -1.45
CA ALA A 76 -6.94 -5.00 -2.24
C ALA A 76 -8.33 -5.64 -2.47
N PRO A 77 -9.26 -5.67 -1.48
CA PRO A 77 -10.61 -6.22 -1.69
C PRO A 77 -11.44 -5.49 -2.75
N TYR A 78 -11.11 -4.24 -3.05
CA TYR A 78 -11.79 -3.39 -4.03
C TYR A 78 -11.06 -3.33 -5.38
N ARG A 79 -9.97 -4.07 -5.54
CA ARG A 79 -9.16 -4.06 -6.76
C ARG A 79 -9.93 -4.68 -7.92
N VAL A 80 -9.98 -3.94 -9.03
CA VAL A 80 -10.62 -4.40 -10.27
C VAL A 80 -9.57 -4.97 -11.21
N ASN A 81 -8.52 -4.18 -11.50
CA ASN A 81 -7.43 -4.59 -12.38
C ASN A 81 -6.21 -3.67 -12.17
N GLY A 82 -5.02 -4.25 -12.05
CA GLY A 82 -3.77 -3.51 -11.85
C GLY A 82 -3.86 -2.55 -10.67
N GLU A 83 -3.77 -1.26 -10.93
CA GLU A 83 -3.85 -0.17 -9.94
C GLU A 83 -5.23 0.50 -9.90
N TRP A 84 -6.25 -0.11 -10.49
CA TRP A 84 -7.63 0.37 -10.49
C TRP A 84 -8.45 -0.33 -9.41
N PHE A 85 -9.23 0.46 -8.68
CA PHE A 85 -10.07 0.04 -7.57
C PHE A 85 -11.50 0.55 -7.76
N ASN A 86 -12.47 -0.26 -7.36
CA ASN A 86 -13.88 0.13 -7.29
C ASN A 86 -14.14 0.73 -5.91
N LEU A 87 -14.01 2.04 -5.79
CA LEU A 87 -14.19 2.79 -4.55
C LEU A 87 -15.40 3.71 -4.68
N ASP A 88 -16.45 3.43 -3.94
CA ASP A 88 -17.56 4.37 -3.82
C ASP A 88 -17.11 5.68 -3.15
N LYS A 89 -18.02 6.64 -3.05
CA LYS A 89 -17.71 7.96 -2.49
C LYS A 89 -17.18 7.88 -1.06
N ILE A 90 -17.73 6.99 -0.23
CA ILE A 90 -17.35 6.82 1.18
C ILE A 90 -15.99 6.14 1.26
N GLN A 91 -15.79 5.08 0.48
CA GLN A 91 -14.54 4.33 0.43
C GLN A 91 -13.39 5.21 -0.07
N LEU A 92 -13.61 6.06 -1.09
CA LEU A 92 -12.61 7.01 -1.54
C LEU A 92 -12.29 8.06 -0.46
N GLN A 93 -13.31 8.59 0.21
CA GLN A 93 -13.10 9.52 1.31
C GLN A 93 -12.22 8.89 2.40
N ASN A 94 -12.52 7.65 2.78
CA ASN A 94 -11.73 6.88 3.74
C ASN A 94 -10.29 6.66 3.24
N ALA A 95 -10.12 6.34 1.95
CA ALA A 95 -8.80 6.19 1.34
C ALA A 95 -7.96 7.46 1.47
N LEU A 96 -8.56 8.62 1.21
CA LEU A 96 -7.89 9.91 1.33
C LEU A 96 -7.54 10.24 2.79
N VAL A 97 -8.43 9.96 3.74
CA VAL A 97 -8.18 10.14 5.18
C VAL A 97 -7.01 9.26 5.63
N VAL A 98 -7.03 7.98 5.30
CA VAL A 98 -5.95 7.02 5.63
C VAL A 98 -4.63 7.46 5.00
N CYS A 99 -4.65 7.84 3.72
CA CYS A 99 -3.45 8.28 3.02
C CYS A 99 -2.82 9.53 3.67
N ASN A 100 -3.64 10.55 3.99
CA ASN A 100 -3.17 11.76 4.66
C ASN A 100 -2.62 11.48 6.06
N HIS A 101 -3.28 10.61 6.82
CA HIS A 101 -2.84 10.22 8.16
C HIS A 101 -1.46 9.55 8.10
N LEU A 102 -1.31 8.50 7.28
CA LEU A 102 -0.04 7.80 7.12
C LEU A 102 1.08 8.70 6.58
N ALA A 103 0.78 9.59 5.63
CA ALA A 103 1.75 10.55 5.13
C ALA A 103 2.21 11.53 6.23
N SER A 104 1.30 11.93 7.13
CA SER A 104 1.61 12.81 8.26
C SER A 104 2.48 12.09 9.30
N GLU A 105 2.18 10.85 9.64
CA GLU A 105 2.99 10.04 10.55
C GLU A 105 4.41 9.84 10.00
N LEU A 106 4.54 9.54 8.71
CA LEU A 106 5.84 9.41 8.06
C LEU A 106 6.64 10.72 8.08
N LYS A 107 6.00 11.89 7.93
CA LYS A 107 6.66 13.19 8.05
C LYS A 107 7.20 13.42 9.46
N ILE A 108 6.45 13.04 10.49
CA ILE A 108 6.87 13.16 11.90
C ILE A 108 8.04 12.21 12.19
N ALA A 109 8.00 10.98 11.66
CA ALA A 109 9.04 9.98 11.89
C ALA A 109 10.35 10.24 11.10
N LEU A 110 10.27 10.98 9.98
CA LEU A 110 11.38 11.15 9.04
C LEU A 110 12.68 11.70 9.67
N PRO A 111 12.68 12.72 10.56
CA PRO A 111 13.93 13.19 11.18
C PRO A 111 14.62 12.10 12.00
N THR A 112 13.85 11.34 12.78
CA THR A 112 14.37 10.23 13.59
C THR A 112 14.92 9.10 12.72
N LEU A 113 14.23 8.75 11.63
CA LEU A 113 14.67 7.73 10.67
C LEU A 113 15.97 8.14 9.97
N LYS A 114 16.09 9.39 9.53
CA LYS A 114 17.33 9.91 8.93
C LYS A 114 18.50 9.94 9.91
N SER A 115 18.25 10.33 11.16
CA SER A 115 19.27 10.31 12.20
C SER A 115 19.74 8.87 12.49
N ALA A 116 18.81 7.91 12.59
CA ALA A 116 19.15 6.51 12.80
C ALA A 116 19.94 5.92 11.60
N GLU A 117 19.60 6.31 10.38
CA GLU A 117 20.30 5.87 9.16
C GLU A 117 21.74 6.35 9.13
N ALA A 118 22.04 7.56 9.64
CA ALA A 118 23.40 8.09 9.73
C ALA A 118 24.33 7.23 10.60
N TYR A 119 23.77 6.50 11.57
CA TYR A 119 24.53 5.56 12.40
C TYR A 119 24.56 4.13 11.83
N SER A 120 23.88 3.87 10.74
CA SER A 120 23.89 2.55 10.11
C SER A 120 25.24 2.29 9.47
N GLY A 121 25.97 1.32 9.97
CA GLY A 121 27.32 0.99 9.50
C GLY A 121 28.46 1.47 10.42
N GLU A 122 28.18 2.23 11.46
CA GLU A 122 29.17 2.49 12.50
C GLU A 122 29.46 1.19 13.26
N ILE A 123 30.74 0.88 13.38
CA ILE A 123 31.18 -0.27 14.18
C ILE A 123 31.09 0.15 15.64
N SER A 124 30.34 -0.63 16.44
CA SER A 124 30.31 -0.45 17.89
C SER A 124 31.72 -0.52 18.46
N ASP A 125 32.07 0.45 19.29
CA ASP A 125 33.33 0.44 20.07
C ASP A 125 33.32 -0.61 21.20
N GLY A 126 32.24 -1.38 21.32
CA GLY A 126 32.03 -2.42 22.32
C GLY A 126 31.61 -1.86 23.69
N ASN A 127 31.42 -0.57 23.84
CA ASN A 127 30.95 0.02 25.08
C ASN A 127 29.43 -0.30 25.27
N LEU A 128 29.10 -0.86 26.41
CA LEU A 128 27.71 -1.06 26.83
C LEU A 128 27.17 0.26 27.38
N ILE A 129 26.12 0.75 26.76
CA ILE A 129 25.38 1.95 27.20
C ILE A 129 24.11 1.49 27.88
N ASP A 130 23.87 1.96 29.10
CA ASP A 130 22.59 1.70 29.77
C ASP A 130 21.43 2.30 28.98
N PRO A 131 20.37 1.53 28.74
CA PRO A 131 19.24 2.03 27.99
C PRO A 131 18.52 3.14 28.76
N THR A 132 18.17 4.21 28.06
CA THR A 132 17.35 5.28 28.63
C THR A 132 15.90 4.81 28.83
N PRO A 133 15.12 5.43 29.75
CA PRO A 133 13.68 5.12 29.88
C PRO A 133 12.91 5.22 28.55
N GLU A 134 13.29 6.16 27.69
CA GLU A 134 12.68 6.33 26.36
C GLU A 134 13.03 5.18 25.42
N SER A 135 14.30 4.74 25.39
CA SER A 135 14.69 3.58 24.57
C SER A 135 14.03 2.28 25.03
N LEU A 136 13.85 2.08 26.34
CA LEU A 136 13.11 0.93 26.88
C LEU A 136 11.64 0.95 26.48
N LYS A 137 11.02 2.12 26.46
CA LYS A 137 9.64 2.29 25.99
C LYS A 137 9.50 1.89 24.52
N TRP A 138 10.38 2.38 23.65
CA TRP A 138 10.37 2.02 22.23
C TRP A 138 10.69 0.55 21.99
N TYR A 139 11.59 -0.04 22.79
CA TYR A 139 11.85 -1.47 22.74
C TYR A 139 10.60 -2.29 23.11
N ALA A 140 9.85 -1.89 24.13
CA ALA A 140 8.60 -2.54 24.49
C ALA A 140 7.57 -2.46 23.35
N VAL A 141 7.43 -1.29 22.72
CA VAL A 141 6.57 -1.11 21.54
C VAL A 141 7.01 -2.03 20.39
N HIS A 142 8.31 -2.12 20.12
CA HIS A 142 8.86 -3.03 19.11
C HIS A 142 8.50 -4.49 19.40
N CYS A 143 8.69 -4.96 20.64
CA CYS A 143 8.31 -6.31 21.04
C CYS A 143 6.81 -6.59 20.84
N MET A 144 5.95 -5.62 21.16
CA MET A 144 4.51 -5.74 20.91
C MET A 144 4.19 -5.88 19.41
N HIS A 145 4.82 -5.08 18.56
CA HIS A 145 4.65 -5.18 17.11
C HIS A 145 5.11 -6.53 16.56
N GLN A 146 6.23 -7.06 17.04
CA GLN A 146 6.71 -8.40 16.66
C GLN A 146 5.70 -9.51 17.03
N VAL A 147 5.05 -9.40 18.19
CA VAL A 147 4.00 -10.35 18.59
C VAL A 147 2.80 -10.26 17.66
N VAL A 148 2.36 -9.05 17.30
CA VAL A 148 1.24 -8.83 16.35
C VAL A 148 1.59 -9.37 14.96
N GLU A 149 2.80 -9.11 14.47
CA GLU A 149 3.28 -9.62 13.17
C GLU A 149 3.23 -11.14 13.12
N LYS A 150 3.82 -11.82 14.13
CA LYS A 150 3.77 -13.30 14.23
C LYS A 150 2.36 -13.84 14.29
N ARG A 151 1.46 -13.17 15.01
CA ARG A 151 0.05 -13.56 15.09
C ARG A 151 -0.63 -13.44 13.74
N CYS A 152 -0.37 -12.37 13.00
CA CYS A 152 -0.87 -12.19 11.64
C CYS A 152 -0.35 -13.29 10.69
N GLU A 153 0.93 -13.66 10.78
CA GLU A 153 1.50 -14.76 10.00
C GLU A 153 0.80 -16.10 10.26
N VAL A 154 0.52 -16.41 11.52
CA VAL A 154 -0.21 -17.63 11.91
C VAL A 154 -1.62 -17.62 11.32
N VAL A 155 -2.35 -16.52 11.47
CA VAL A 155 -3.71 -16.38 10.90
C VAL A 155 -3.70 -16.52 9.39
N LEU A 156 -2.76 -15.87 8.70
CA LEU A 156 -2.60 -15.98 7.24
C LEU A 156 -2.30 -17.43 6.82
N THR A 157 -1.50 -18.14 7.60
CA THR A 157 -1.20 -19.57 7.34
C THR A 157 -2.45 -20.43 7.50
N GLN A 158 -3.25 -20.17 8.52
CA GLN A 158 -4.54 -20.85 8.74
C GLN A 158 -5.50 -20.60 7.57
N ILE A 159 -5.67 -19.33 7.16
CA ILE A 159 -6.52 -18.96 6.02
C ILE A 159 -6.06 -19.68 4.74
N LYS A 160 -4.76 -19.66 4.44
CA LYS A 160 -4.20 -20.38 3.28
C LYS A 160 -4.46 -21.87 3.35
N SER A 161 -4.41 -22.47 4.53
CA SER A 161 -4.67 -23.90 4.73
C SER A 161 -6.14 -24.24 4.49
N VAL A 162 -7.08 -23.42 4.99
CA VAL A 162 -8.51 -23.57 4.74
C VAL A 162 -8.82 -23.48 3.25
N ILE A 163 -8.31 -22.46 2.56
CA ILE A 163 -8.49 -22.28 1.11
C ILE A 163 -7.97 -23.50 0.34
N ARG A 164 -6.82 -24.06 0.73
CA ARG A 164 -6.27 -25.28 0.10
C ARG A 164 -7.16 -26.51 0.30
N LEU A 165 -7.70 -26.67 1.51
CA LEU A 165 -8.61 -27.78 1.82
C LEU A 165 -9.90 -27.66 1.01
N GLU A 166 -10.48 -26.48 0.92
CA GLU A 166 -11.66 -26.23 0.11
C GLU A 166 -11.37 -26.45 -1.38
N ALA A 167 -10.24 -25.98 -1.89
CA ALA A 167 -9.82 -26.20 -3.27
C ALA A 167 -9.59 -27.68 -3.61
N SER A 168 -9.16 -28.50 -2.65
CA SER A 168 -8.96 -29.93 -2.84
C SER A 168 -10.27 -30.72 -2.89
N ASN A 169 -11.38 -30.15 -2.37
CA ASN A 169 -12.70 -30.75 -2.31
C ASN A 169 -13.62 -30.40 -3.50
N GLY A 170 -13.12 -29.67 -4.50
CA GLY A 170 -13.81 -29.32 -5.75
C GLY A 170 -14.35 -27.89 -5.80
N ASP A 171 -14.36 -27.33 -6.98
CA ASP A 171 -15.03 -26.09 -7.44
C ASP A 171 -15.02 -24.86 -6.52
N ILE A 172 -13.83 -24.32 -6.26
CA ILE A 172 -13.73 -22.91 -5.90
C ILE A 172 -13.77 -22.10 -7.20
N SER A 173 -14.79 -21.26 -7.34
CA SER A 173 -14.91 -20.36 -8.48
C SER A 173 -13.63 -19.51 -8.62
N SER A 174 -13.21 -19.29 -9.85
CA SER A 174 -11.99 -18.55 -10.24
C SER A 174 -11.93 -17.08 -9.78
N ASP A 175 -12.93 -16.63 -9.05
CA ASP A 175 -13.07 -15.23 -8.61
C ASP A 175 -12.51 -14.96 -7.20
N ILE A 176 -11.94 -15.97 -6.55
CA ILE A 176 -11.14 -15.72 -5.34
C ILE A 176 -9.81 -15.14 -5.81
N ALA A 177 -9.78 -13.81 -5.78
CA ALA A 177 -8.61 -13.01 -6.08
C ALA A 177 -7.37 -13.52 -5.34
N GLU A 178 -6.23 -13.42 -6.00
CA GLU A 178 -4.91 -13.67 -5.45
C GLU A 178 -4.74 -13.08 -4.05
N VAL A 179 -4.99 -13.87 -3.03
CA VAL A 179 -4.64 -13.53 -1.65
C VAL A 179 -3.16 -13.87 -1.49
N GLY A 180 -2.31 -12.96 -1.90
CA GLY A 180 -0.90 -13.23 -1.76
C GLY A 180 -0.03 -11.98 -1.75
N SER A 181 0.94 -11.97 -0.83
CA SER A 181 2.17 -11.23 -1.06
C SER A 181 2.78 -11.71 -2.39
N ARG A 182 3.52 -10.85 -3.09
CA ARG A 182 4.13 -11.07 -4.43
C ARG A 182 4.86 -12.41 -4.68
N LYS A 183 4.83 -13.38 -3.77
CA LYS A 183 5.52 -14.68 -3.86
C LYS A 183 4.63 -15.90 -3.71
N THR A 184 3.33 -15.76 -3.55
CA THR A 184 2.44 -16.93 -3.44
C THR A 184 1.28 -16.80 -4.43
N THR A 185 1.56 -17.12 -5.67
CA THR A 185 0.53 -17.32 -6.71
C THR A 185 -0.11 -18.68 -6.45
N PHE A 186 -1.34 -18.72 -5.98
CA PHE A 186 -2.13 -19.93 -6.06
C PHE A 186 -2.65 -20.03 -7.50
N LYS A 187 -2.02 -20.88 -8.31
CA LYS A 187 -2.63 -21.34 -9.56
C LYS A 187 -3.58 -22.47 -9.20
N LEU A 188 -4.86 -22.23 -9.33
CA LEU A 188 -5.84 -23.30 -9.44
C LEU A 188 -5.65 -23.89 -10.83
N ASP A 189 -5.04 -25.08 -10.93
CA ASP A 189 -5.05 -25.84 -12.15
C ASP A 189 -6.50 -26.27 -12.40
N LYS A 190 -7.11 -25.69 -13.44
CA LYS A 190 -8.35 -26.24 -14.00
C LYS A 190 -7.98 -27.59 -14.57
N GLN A 191 -8.32 -28.67 -13.86
CA GLN A 191 -8.45 -29.95 -14.51
C GLN A 191 -9.72 -29.88 -15.37
N SER A 192 -9.51 -29.97 -16.67
CA SER A 192 -10.51 -30.15 -17.71
C SER A 192 -11.22 -31.50 -17.58
#